data_1ef05e69ed3a945e8498f6627fae9cc8
#
_entry.id   1ef05e69ed3a945e8498f6627fae9cc8
#
_cell.length_a   1.000
_cell.length_b   1.000
_cell.length_c   1.000
_cell.angle_alpha   90.00
_cell.angle_beta   90.00
_cell.angle_gamma   90.00
#
_symmetry.space_group_name_H-M   'P 1'
#
loop_
_entity.id
_entity.type
_entity.pdbx_description
1 polymer ?
#
loop_
_entity_poly.entity_id
_entity_poly.type
_entity_poly.pdbx_seq_one_letter_code
_entity_poly.pdbx_strand_id
1 'polypeptide(L)'
;MLKGVFPATKKDGTIYYRTSINYSGKHISLGSFASEEMAHLAYKEASQTLSDAVITIDNVYSHKNILPHEKIIILLNFRDNGL
;
A
#
# COMPACT_ATOMS: atom_id res chain seq x y z
N MET A 1 -4.28 -13.05 11.55
CA MET A 1 -4.47 -11.82 10.75
C MET A 1 -3.26 -11.64 9.83
N LEU A 2 -3.51 -11.24 8.60
CA LEU A 2 -2.42 -11.04 7.65
C LEU A 2 -1.62 -9.79 7.99
N LYS A 3 -0.33 -9.82 7.69
CA LYS A 3 0.58 -8.72 8.02
C LYS A 3 0.18 -7.43 7.29
N GLY A 4 0.20 -6.32 8.01
CA GLY A 4 -0.14 -5.01 7.45
C GLY A 4 -1.62 -4.73 7.32
N VAL A 5 -2.47 -5.65 7.79
CA VAL A 5 -3.93 -5.54 7.67
C VAL A 5 -4.55 -5.33 9.04
N PHE A 6 -5.45 -4.34 9.14
CA PHE A 6 -6.11 -3.98 10.38
C PHE A 6 -7.62 -3.89 10.16
N PRO A 7 -8.42 -4.74 10.82
CA PRO A 7 -9.87 -4.67 10.65
C PRO A 7 -10.43 -3.40 11.28
N ALA A 8 -11.49 -2.86 10.68
CA ALA A 8 -12.20 -1.70 11.20
C ALA A 8 -13.69 -1.88 10.92
N THR A 9 -14.52 -1.14 11.64
CA THR A 9 -15.97 -1.26 11.52
C THR A 9 -16.57 0.09 11.17
N LYS A 10 -17.44 0.13 10.17
CA LYS A 10 -18.19 1.32 9.82
C LYS A 10 -19.35 1.50 10.79
N LYS A 11 -19.98 2.68 10.74
CA LYS A 11 -21.10 2.99 11.63
C LYS A 11 -22.27 2.03 11.45
N ASP A 12 -22.45 1.49 10.25
CA ASP A 12 -23.54 0.55 9.95
C ASP A 12 -23.20 -0.90 10.32
N GLY A 13 -22.02 -1.15 10.91
CA GLY A 13 -21.60 -2.49 11.30
C GLY A 13 -20.80 -3.23 10.25
N THR A 14 -20.64 -2.67 9.07
CA THR A 14 -19.86 -3.31 8.00
C THR A 14 -18.38 -3.34 8.36
N ILE A 15 -17.74 -4.50 8.21
CA ILE A 15 -16.31 -4.65 8.46
C ILE A 15 -15.55 -4.33 7.17
N TYR A 16 -14.47 -3.56 7.30
CA TYR A 16 -13.55 -3.31 6.22
C TYR A 16 -12.13 -3.44 6.75
N TYR A 17 -11.14 -3.44 5.86
CA TYR A 17 -9.76 -3.71 6.23
C TYR A 17 -8.87 -2.55 5.78
N ARG A 18 -8.16 -1.99 6.73
CA ARG A 18 -7.18 -0.92 6.47
C ARG A 18 -5.81 -1.53 6.34
N THR A 19 -4.97 -0.93 5.50
CA THR A 19 -3.60 -1.39 5.37
C THR A 19 -2.65 -0.22 5.38
N SER A 20 -1.46 -0.47 5.92
CA SER A 20 -0.39 0.53 6.02
C SER A 20 0.95 -0.19 6.02
N ILE A 21 2.02 0.55 5.77
CA ILE A 21 3.37 0.01 5.77
C ILE A 21 4.31 1.02 6.46
N ASN A 22 5.30 0.49 7.15
CA ASN A 22 6.37 1.31 7.75
C ASN A 22 7.62 1.20 6.88
N TYR A 23 8.23 2.35 6.57
CA TYR A 23 9.45 2.42 5.79
C TYR A 23 10.35 3.52 6.33
N SER A 24 11.59 3.16 6.67
CA SER A 24 12.57 4.10 7.23
C SER A 24 12.03 4.92 8.40
N GLY A 25 11.26 4.27 9.28
CA GLY A 25 10.69 4.92 10.45
C GLY A 25 9.45 5.74 10.18
N LYS A 26 8.94 5.71 8.95
CA LYS A 26 7.72 6.45 8.57
C LYS A 26 6.56 5.49 8.34
N HIS A 27 5.38 5.90 8.80
CA HIS A 27 4.15 5.16 8.64
C HIS A 27 3.39 5.70 7.43
N ILE A 28 3.12 4.82 6.47
CA ILE A 28 2.44 5.19 5.22
C ILE A 28 1.11 4.45 5.13
N SER A 29 0.01 5.19 5.09
CA SER A 29 -1.31 4.60 4.93
C SER A 29 -1.53 4.23 3.47
N LEU A 30 -1.97 2.99 3.23
CA LEU A 30 -2.19 2.48 1.88
C LEU A 30 -3.65 2.51 1.45
N GLY A 31 -4.57 2.63 2.41
CA GLY A 31 -5.99 2.71 2.11
C GLY A 31 -6.81 1.64 2.79
N SER A 32 -8.04 1.49 2.31
CA SER A 32 -9.03 0.57 2.87
C SER A 32 -9.59 -0.34 1.78
N PHE A 33 -9.91 -1.58 2.16
CA PHE A 33 -10.37 -2.59 1.20
C PHE A 33 -11.52 -3.38 1.82
N ALA A 34 -12.35 -3.94 0.96
CA ALA A 34 -13.52 -4.71 1.41
C ALA A 34 -13.12 -6.10 1.94
N SER A 35 -11.99 -6.64 1.49
CA SER A 35 -11.55 -7.97 1.93
C SER A 35 -10.15 -7.93 2.52
N GLU A 36 -9.88 -8.88 3.43
CA GLU A 36 -8.58 -9.03 4.05
C GLU A 36 -7.51 -9.39 3.02
N GLU A 37 -7.85 -10.24 2.06
CA GLU A 37 -6.95 -10.67 1.02
C GLU A 37 -6.50 -9.50 0.14
N MET A 38 -7.43 -8.64 -0.25
CA MET A 38 -7.10 -7.47 -1.06
C MET A 38 -6.21 -6.49 -0.30
N ALA A 39 -6.50 -6.26 0.99
CA ALA A 39 -5.68 -5.40 1.82
C ALA A 39 -4.26 -5.95 1.94
N HIS A 40 -4.13 -7.28 2.11
CA HIS A 40 -2.82 -7.91 2.22
C HIS A 40 -2.06 -7.85 0.89
N LEU A 41 -2.74 -8.04 -0.23
CA LEU A 41 -2.12 -7.90 -1.54
C LEU A 41 -1.62 -6.49 -1.78
N ALA A 42 -2.38 -5.48 -1.34
CA ALA A 42 -1.95 -4.09 -1.42
C ALA A 42 -0.69 -3.85 -0.58
N TYR A 43 -0.63 -4.45 0.61
CA TYR A 43 0.55 -4.37 1.47
C TYR A 43 1.77 -5.00 0.77
N LYS A 44 1.60 -6.20 0.20
CA LYS A 44 2.69 -6.89 -0.51
C LYS A 44 3.16 -6.08 -1.70
N GLU A 45 2.24 -5.47 -2.42
CA GLU A 45 2.55 -4.61 -3.57
C GLU A 45 3.38 -3.39 -3.14
N ALA A 46 2.99 -2.75 -2.04
CA ALA A 46 3.73 -1.62 -1.49
C ALA A 46 5.13 -2.05 -1.04
N SER A 47 5.23 -3.19 -0.35
CA SER A 47 6.50 -3.73 0.10
C SER A 47 7.44 -3.98 -1.08
N GLN A 48 6.91 -4.57 -2.15
CA GLN A 48 7.70 -4.83 -3.36
C GLN A 48 8.14 -3.53 -4.03
N THR A 49 7.25 -2.54 -4.10
CA THR A 49 7.58 -1.24 -4.68
C THR A 49 8.74 -0.58 -3.94
N LEU A 50 8.74 -0.68 -2.61
CA LEU A 50 9.79 -0.08 -1.79
C LEU A 50 11.12 -0.81 -1.88
N SER A 51 11.11 -2.11 -2.21
CA SER A 51 12.32 -2.93 -2.24
C SER A 51 12.83 -3.23 -3.64
N ASP A 52 12.03 -2.98 -4.69
CA ASP A 52 12.37 -3.36 -6.07
C ASP A 52 12.73 -2.13 -6.90
N ALA A 53 14.03 -2.00 -7.21
CA ALA A 53 14.54 -0.88 -7.99
C ALA A 53 14.06 -0.87 -9.45
N VAL A 54 13.48 -1.96 -9.93
CA VAL A 54 12.94 -2.02 -11.30
C VAL A 54 11.73 -1.12 -11.46
N ILE A 55 10.94 -0.95 -10.38
CA ILE A 55 9.76 -0.09 -10.42
C ILE A 55 10.18 1.37 -10.19
N THR A 56 9.91 2.22 -11.18
CA THR A 56 10.27 3.64 -11.15
C THR A 56 9.07 4.49 -11.51
N ILE A 57 9.18 5.80 -11.28
CA ILE A 57 8.13 6.75 -11.67
C ILE A 57 7.89 6.70 -13.17
N ASP A 58 8.93 6.44 -13.96
CA ASP A 58 8.81 6.41 -15.42
C ASP A 58 7.99 5.22 -15.92
N ASN A 59 8.00 4.10 -15.20
CA ASN A 59 7.32 2.88 -15.65
C ASN A 59 6.11 2.49 -14.79
N VAL A 60 5.76 3.28 -13.78
CA VAL A 60 4.70 2.90 -12.85
C VAL A 60 3.35 2.69 -13.55
N TYR A 61 3.06 3.46 -14.58
CA TYR A 61 1.77 3.38 -15.28
C TYR A 61 1.67 2.18 -16.22
N SER A 62 2.77 1.48 -16.50
CA SER A 62 2.74 0.26 -17.29
C SER A 62 2.48 -0.98 -16.46
N HIS A 63 2.39 -0.85 -15.14
CA HIS A 63 2.10 -1.95 -14.24
C HIS A 63 0.65 -1.88 -13.76
N LYS A 64 0.00 -3.04 -13.66
CA LYS A 64 -1.32 -3.14 -13.03
C LYS A 64 -1.11 -3.29 -11.52
N ASN A 65 -1.71 -2.39 -10.76
CA ASN A 65 -1.55 -2.36 -9.31
C ASN A 65 -2.92 -2.34 -8.63
N ILE A 66 -2.99 -2.95 -7.46
CA ILE A 66 -4.15 -2.85 -6.58
C ILE A 66 -4.21 -1.44 -5.98
N LEU A 67 -3.05 -0.90 -5.62
CA LEU A 67 -2.95 0.48 -5.14
C LEU A 67 -3.12 1.46 -6.29
N PRO A 68 -3.77 2.62 -6.04
CA PRO A 68 -3.81 3.69 -7.02
C PRO A 68 -2.40 4.16 -7.36
N HIS A 69 -2.19 4.60 -8.60
CA HIS A 69 -0.88 5.10 -9.02
C HIS A 69 -0.37 6.23 -8.14
N GLU A 70 -1.27 7.06 -7.61
CA GLU A 70 -0.89 8.13 -6.68
C GLU A 70 -0.17 7.59 -5.45
N LYS A 71 -0.64 6.48 -4.89
CA LYS A 71 0.00 5.85 -3.74
C LYS A 71 1.34 5.24 -4.11
N ILE A 72 1.43 4.62 -5.27
CA ILE A 72 2.70 4.07 -5.75
C ILE A 72 3.72 5.18 -5.93
N ILE A 73 3.32 6.32 -6.48
CA ILE A 73 4.22 7.46 -6.66
C ILE A 73 4.71 7.98 -5.31
N ILE A 74 3.83 8.04 -4.30
CA ILE A 74 4.22 8.43 -2.94
C ILE A 74 5.27 7.47 -2.40
N LEU A 75 5.07 6.17 -2.57
CA LEU A 75 6.01 5.15 -2.10
C LEU A 75 7.36 5.29 -2.81
N LEU A 76 7.35 5.54 -4.11
CA LEU A 76 8.58 5.73 -4.88
C LEU A 76 9.35 6.98 -4.42
N ASN A 77 8.63 8.05 -4.10
CA ASN A 77 9.27 9.24 -3.56
C ASN A 77 9.91 8.98 -2.20
N PHE A 78 9.25 8.23 -1.33
CA PHE A 78 9.83 7.83 -0.05
C PHE A 78 11.09 6.99 -0.25
N ARG A 79 11.02 6.02 -1.18
CA ARG A 79 12.15 5.14 -1.45
C ARG A 79 13.35 5.92 -2.00
N ASP A 80 13.10 6.80 -2.95
CA ASP A 80 14.19 7.44 -3.72
C ASP A 80 14.67 8.74 -3.09
N ASN A 81 13.80 9.47 -2.41
CA ASN A 81 14.10 10.81 -1.92
C ASN A 81 13.96 10.97 -0.39
N GLY A 82 13.46 9.97 0.28
CA GLY A 82 13.29 10.02 1.73
C GLY A 82 12.17 10.94 2.20
N LEU A 83 11.26 11.26 1.30
CA LEU A 83 10.14 12.14 1.63
C LEU A 83 8.95 11.33 2.18
#